data_e35f3b0d72295158e5155d868e424887
#
_entry.id   e35f3b0d72295158e5155d868e424887
#
_cell.length_a   1.000
_cell.length_b   1.000
_cell.length_c   1.000
_cell.angle_alpha   90.00
_cell.angle_beta   90.00
_cell.angle_gamma   90.00
#
_symmetry.space_group_name_H-M   'P 1'
#
loop_
_entity.id
_entity.type
_entity.pdbx_description
1 polymer ?
#
loop_
_entity_poly.entity_id
_entity_poly.type
_entity_poly.pdbx_seq_one_letter_code
_entity_poly.pdbx_strand_id
1 'polypeptide(L)'
;ISSHQIIFIRTCSIMTLACLPVLLFSFYFIIKLSIIHQVSLKAILIFYKILILWTTPTLLFTIALGILLTIMFHSYLGVIVQIVIWFTNLNIGANAVEGHYGYLLIPRHNTLFNARYFYNNYNELLMNRISYCCLDIIIILISIWIFDLKRRGVTRNGEVTFHRNQN
;
A
#
# COMPACT_ATOMS: atom_id res chain seq x y z
N ILE A 1 -11.45 22.54 8.59
CA ILE A 1 -10.42 21.56 8.19
C ILE A 1 -10.52 21.37 6.69
N SER A 2 -9.41 21.46 5.97
CA SER A 2 -9.38 21.34 4.51
C SER A 2 -9.44 19.85 4.09
N SER A 3 -9.87 19.59 2.84
CA SER A 3 -10.02 18.24 2.30
C SER A 3 -8.69 17.46 2.30
N HIS A 4 -7.59 18.12 1.97
CA HIS A 4 -6.26 17.51 2.00
C HIS A 4 -5.80 17.16 3.41
N GLN A 5 -6.10 17.97 4.42
CA GLN A 5 -5.78 17.63 5.82
C GLN A 5 -6.51 16.36 6.28
N ILE A 6 -7.79 16.23 5.91
CA ILE A 6 -8.59 15.05 6.29
C ILE A 6 -8.02 13.78 5.65
N ILE A 7 -7.74 13.82 4.34
CA ILE A 7 -7.20 12.67 3.62
C ILE A 7 -5.81 12.32 4.14
N PHE A 8 -4.94 13.33 4.34
CA PHE A 8 -3.59 13.12 4.86
C PHE A 8 -3.61 12.47 6.26
N ILE A 9 -4.40 13.02 7.19
CA ILE A 9 -4.53 12.44 8.54
C ILE A 9 -5.03 11.01 8.49
N ARG A 10 -6.04 10.71 7.66
CA ARG A 10 -6.54 9.34 7.48
C ARG A 10 -5.46 8.41 6.94
N THR A 11 -4.74 8.81 5.91
CA THR A 11 -3.65 8.03 5.33
C THR A 11 -2.57 7.73 6.35
N CYS A 12 -2.11 8.75 7.08
CA CYS A 12 -1.09 8.60 8.11
C CYS A 12 -1.57 7.70 9.26
N SER A 13 -2.80 7.87 9.73
CA SER A 13 -3.35 7.07 10.82
C SER A 13 -3.46 5.59 10.44
N ILE A 14 -3.99 5.29 9.26
CA ILE A 14 -4.10 3.90 8.79
C ILE A 14 -2.72 3.31 8.54
N MET A 15 -1.79 4.08 7.95
CA MET A 15 -0.41 3.65 7.73
C MET A 15 0.29 3.30 9.05
N THR A 16 0.17 4.14 10.07
CA THR A 16 0.73 3.87 11.39
C THR A 16 0.15 2.59 11.98
N LEU A 17 -1.17 2.41 11.90
CA LEU A 17 -1.86 1.24 12.42
C LEU A 17 -1.46 -0.04 11.68
N ALA A 18 -1.23 0.03 10.37
CA ALA A 18 -0.79 -1.11 9.56
C ALA A 18 0.71 -1.43 9.76
N CYS A 19 1.56 -0.41 9.90
CA CYS A 19 3.00 -0.61 10.11
C CYS A 19 3.34 -1.12 11.50
N LEU A 20 2.58 -0.74 12.53
CA LEU A 20 2.88 -1.07 13.92
C LEU A 20 2.99 -2.58 14.16
N PRO A 21 2.02 -3.44 13.78
CA PRO A 21 2.15 -4.88 13.97
C PRO A 21 3.30 -5.49 13.16
N VAL A 22 3.57 -4.98 11.95
CA VAL A 22 4.69 -5.44 11.12
C VAL A 22 6.03 -5.15 11.79
N LEU A 23 6.19 -3.95 12.34
CA LEU A 23 7.41 -3.56 13.06
C LEU A 23 7.57 -4.33 14.36
N LEU A 24 6.52 -4.52 15.14
CA LEU A 24 6.58 -5.29 16.38
C LEU A 24 6.96 -6.75 16.11
N PHE A 25 6.35 -7.36 15.09
CA PHE A 25 6.65 -8.74 14.72
C PHE A 25 8.07 -8.91 14.21
N SER A 26 8.52 -7.98 13.36
CA SER A 26 9.90 -7.97 12.85
C SER A 26 10.92 -7.77 13.96
N PHE A 27 10.62 -6.90 14.94
CA PHE A 27 11.49 -6.66 16.08
C PHE A 27 11.62 -7.91 16.97
N TYR A 28 10.49 -8.57 17.26
CA TYR A 28 10.51 -9.86 17.98
C TYR A 28 11.37 -10.92 17.27
N PHE A 29 11.20 -11.02 15.95
CA PHE A 29 11.93 -11.99 15.13
C PHE A 29 13.44 -11.73 15.12
N ILE A 30 13.84 -10.47 15.02
CA ILE A 30 15.26 -10.07 15.02
C ILE A 30 15.91 -10.31 16.37
N ILE A 31 15.23 -10.02 17.48
CA ILE A 31 15.76 -10.32 18.81
C ILE A 31 16.03 -11.82 18.92
N LYS A 32 15.06 -12.65 18.51
CA LYS A 32 15.20 -14.10 18.57
C LYS A 32 16.36 -14.61 17.72
N LEU A 33 16.49 -14.11 16.49
CA LEU A 33 17.60 -14.44 15.58
C LEU A 33 18.96 -13.98 16.14
N SER A 34 19.01 -12.78 16.73
CA SER A 34 20.24 -12.23 17.30
C SER A 34 20.75 -13.06 18.49
N ILE A 35 19.84 -13.58 19.32
CA ILE A 35 20.21 -14.45 20.45
C ILE A 35 20.74 -15.79 19.95
N ILE A 36 20.11 -16.38 18.91
CA ILE A 36 20.46 -17.71 18.44
C ILE A 36 21.72 -17.69 17.53
N HIS A 37 21.84 -16.70 16.66
CA HIS A 37 22.84 -16.67 15.58
C HIS A 37 23.87 -15.54 15.72
N GLN A 38 23.88 -14.79 16.83
CA GLN A 38 24.80 -13.66 17.06
C GLN A 38 24.86 -12.67 15.89
N VAL A 39 23.69 -12.30 15.37
CA VAL A 39 23.57 -11.45 14.18
C VAL A 39 24.19 -10.08 14.43
N SER A 40 25.04 -9.62 13.51
CA SER A 40 25.68 -8.32 13.63
C SER A 40 24.67 -7.15 13.51
N LEU A 41 24.93 -6.04 14.18
CA LEU A 41 24.12 -4.82 14.08
C LEU A 41 23.93 -4.36 12.62
N LYS A 42 24.98 -4.51 11.79
CA LYS A 42 24.94 -4.17 10.38
C LYS A 42 23.88 -5.00 9.62
N ALA A 43 23.79 -6.28 9.90
CA ALA A 43 22.78 -7.15 9.29
C ALA A 43 21.35 -6.77 9.72
N ILE A 44 21.18 -6.37 10.98
CA ILE A 44 19.90 -5.87 11.50
C ILE A 44 19.46 -4.60 10.75
N LEU A 45 20.36 -3.65 10.58
CA LEU A 45 20.07 -2.40 9.85
C LEU A 45 19.73 -2.65 8.38
N ILE A 46 20.43 -3.58 7.72
CA ILE A 46 20.14 -3.99 6.34
C ILE A 46 18.74 -4.61 6.26
N PHE A 47 18.40 -5.47 7.20
CA PHE A 47 17.06 -6.08 7.25
C PHE A 47 15.95 -5.04 7.34
N TYR A 48 16.05 -4.07 8.25
CA TYR A 48 15.03 -3.01 8.37
C TYR A 48 14.98 -2.12 7.14
N LYS A 49 16.13 -1.79 6.55
CA LYS A 49 16.17 -1.05 5.28
C LYS A 49 15.37 -1.77 4.18
N ILE A 50 15.60 -3.07 4.04
CA ILE A 50 14.89 -3.89 3.04
C ILE A 50 13.41 -3.98 3.39
N LEU A 51 13.07 -4.25 4.64
CA LEU A 51 11.68 -4.35 5.09
C LEU A 51 10.90 -3.06 4.77
N ILE A 52 11.46 -1.89 5.09
CA ILE A 52 10.82 -0.60 4.81
C ILE A 52 10.68 -0.40 3.30
N LEU A 53 11.73 -0.65 2.52
CA LEU A 53 11.73 -0.47 1.07
C LEU A 53 10.66 -1.32 0.38
N TRP A 54 10.45 -2.55 0.87
CA TRP A 54 9.47 -3.46 0.30
C TRP A 54 8.05 -3.22 0.79
N THR A 55 7.90 -3.04 2.09
CA THR A 55 6.59 -3.01 2.73
C THR A 55 5.88 -1.67 2.51
N THR A 56 6.63 -0.57 2.56
CA THR A 56 6.04 0.78 2.51
C THR A 56 5.26 1.06 1.22
N PRO A 57 5.79 0.83 0.00
CA PRO A 57 5.03 1.10 -1.22
C PRO A 57 3.77 0.23 -1.32
N THR A 58 3.87 -1.05 -0.93
CA THR A 58 2.74 -1.98 -0.98
C THR A 58 1.62 -1.58 -0.01
N LEU A 59 1.97 -1.22 1.21
CA LEU A 59 0.99 -0.74 2.21
C LEU A 59 0.38 0.58 1.79
N LEU A 60 1.19 1.52 1.31
CA LEU A 60 0.72 2.83 0.90
C LEU A 60 -0.25 2.71 -0.28
N PHE A 61 0.06 1.87 -1.27
CA PHE A 61 -0.83 1.57 -2.38
C PHE A 61 -2.18 1.04 -1.92
N THR A 62 -2.16 0.04 -1.04
CA THR A 62 -3.38 -0.57 -0.50
C THR A 62 -4.24 0.45 0.24
N ILE A 63 -3.61 1.31 1.04
CA ILE A 63 -4.30 2.35 1.82
C ILE A 63 -4.85 3.44 0.90
N ALA A 64 -4.04 3.95 -0.04
CA ALA A 64 -4.43 4.99 -0.97
C ALA A 64 -5.61 4.53 -1.85
N LEU A 65 -5.52 3.32 -2.39
CA LEU A 65 -6.60 2.71 -3.17
C LEU A 65 -7.86 2.51 -2.32
N GLY A 66 -7.74 2.04 -1.08
CA GLY A 66 -8.86 1.88 -0.17
C GLY A 66 -9.58 3.19 0.14
N ILE A 67 -8.83 4.25 0.38
CA ILE A 67 -9.38 5.60 0.60
C ILE A 67 -10.11 6.08 -0.65
N LEU A 68 -9.50 5.95 -1.84
CA LEU A 68 -10.10 6.35 -3.11
C LEU A 68 -11.43 5.63 -3.34
N LEU A 69 -11.44 4.30 -3.24
CA LEU A 69 -12.63 3.47 -3.46
C LEU A 69 -13.73 3.76 -2.44
N THR A 70 -13.37 3.99 -1.18
CA THR A 70 -14.34 4.39 -0.15
C THR A 70 -14.97 5.73 -0.45
N ILE A 71 -14.18 6.69 -0.93
CA ILE A 71 -14.71 8.00 -1.34
C ILE A 71 -15.61 7.87 -2.56
N MET A 72 -15.25 7.02 -3.53
CA MET A 72 -16.03 6.86 -4.77
C MET A 72 -17.37 6.14 -4.52
N PHE A 73 -17.34 5.01 -3.88
CA PHE A 73 -18.48 4.07 -3.85
C PHE A 73 -19.29 4.09 -2.57
N HIS A 74 -18.83 4.73 -1.48
CA HIS A 74 -19.52 4.76 -0.17
C HIS A 74 -19.95 3.38 0.36
N SER A 75 -19.30 2.29 -0.09
CA SER A 75 -19.73 0.94 0.22
C SER A 75 -18.55 -0.01 0.40
N TYR A 76 -18.87 -1.24 0.82
CA TYR A 76 -17.91 -2.34 0.94
C TYR A 76 -17.33 -2.81 -0.40
N LEU A 77 -17.77 -2.29 -1.54
CA LEU A 77 -17.18 -2.58 -2.86
C LEU A 77 -15.67 -2.30 -2.89
N GLY A 78 -15.22 -1.27 -2.18
CA GLY A 78 -13.79 -0.99 -2.06
C GLY A 78 -12.99 -2.15 -1.47
N VAL A 79 -13.55 -2.83 -0.48
CA VAL A 79 -12.90 -3.99 0.15
C VAL A 79 -12.86 -5.17 -0.82
N ILE A 80 -13.96 -5.43 -1.55
CA ILE A 80 -14.02 -6.51 -2.54
C ILE A 80 -12.97 -6.29 -3.64
N VAL A 81 -12.88 -5.08 -4.19
CA VAL A 81 -11.89 -4.74 -5.22
C VAL A 81 -10.45 -4.96 -4.70
N GLN A 82 -10.17 -4.56 -3.46
CA GLN A 82 -8.87 -4.80 -2.85
C GLN A 82 -8.56 -6.29 -2.69
N ILE A 83 -9.52 -7.09 -2.24
CA ILE A 83 -9.35 -8.54 -2.11
C ILE A 83 -9.04 -9.16 -3.48
N VAL A 84 -9.75 -8.76 -4.53
CA VAL A 84 -9.51 -9.24 -5.90
C VAL A 84 -8.10 -8.87 -6.38
N ILE A 85 -7.67 -7.62 -6.17
CA ILE A 85 -6.33 -7.15 -6.55
C ILE A 85 -5.25 -7.97 -5.81
N TRP A 86 -5.41 -8.16 -4.51
CA TRP A 86 -4.48 -8.95 -3.71
C TRP A 86 -4.42 -10.40 -4.17
N PHE A 87 -5.58 -11.03 -4.34
CA PHE A 87 -5.66 -12.42 -4.76
C PHE A 87 -5.05 -12.63 -6.15
N THR A 88 -5.34 -11.71 -7.09
CA THR A 88 -4.76 -11.73 -8.44
C THR A 88 -3.23 -11.60 -8.39
N ASN A 89 -2.71 -10.63 -7.62
CA ASN A 89 -1.26 -10.45 -7.47
C ASN A 89 -0.58 -11.66 -6.82
N LEU A 90 -1.23 -12.29 -5.85
CA LEU A 90 -0.70 -13.50 -5.22
C LEU A 90 -0.62 -14.67 -6.20
N ASN A 91 -1.62 -14.85 -7.05
CA ASN A 91 -1.66 -15.96 -8.01
C ASN A 91 -0.74 -15.74 -9.22
N ILE A 92 -0.75 -14.55 -9.81
CA ILE A 92 0.14 -14.22 -10.93
C ILE A 92 1.58 -14.29 -10.47
N GLY A 93 1.90 -13.77 -9.28
CA GLY A 93 3.25 -13.79 -8.73
C GLY A 93 3.80 -15.19 -8.48
N ALA A 94 2.94 -16.19 -8.27
CA ALA A 94 3.38 -17.57 -8.11
C ALA A 94 3.87 -18.20 -9.43
N ASN A 95 3.30 -17.81 -10.54
CA ASN A 95 3.61 -18.32 -11.88
C ASN A 95 4.67 -17.48 -12.61
N ALA A 96 4.89 -16.24 -12.19
CA ALA A 96 5.83 -15.32 -12.83
C ALA A 96 7.25 -15.38 -12.24
N VAL A 97 7.70 -16.58 -11.83
CA VAL A 97 9.02 -16.77 -11.18
C VAL A 97 10.17 -16.47 -12.14
N GLU A 98 9.94 -16.37 -13.43
CA GLU A 98 10.97 -16.23 -14.45
C GLU A 98 10.93 -14.90 -15.22
N GLY A 99 10.81 -13.76 -14.56
CA GLY A 99 11.28 -12.60 -15.30
C GLY A 99 10.38 -11.40 -15.48
N HIS A 100 9.20 -11.30 -14.90
CA HIS A 100 8.36 -10.11 -15.01
C HIS A 100 7.97 -9.52 -13.67
N TYR A 101 8.97 -9.08 -12.89
CA TYR A 101 8.73 -8.44 -11.59
C TYR A 101 8.23 -6.99 -11.69
N GLY A 102 8.33 -6.37 -12.87
CA GLY A 102 8.06 -4.95 -13.04
C GLY A 102 6.63 -4.52 -12.72
N TYR A 103 5.67 -5.43 -12.75
CA TYR A 103 4.25 -5.09 -12.60
C TYR A 103 3.63 -5.54 -11.28
N LEU A 104 4.32 -6.36 -10.49
CA LEU A 104 3.74 -6.98 -9.32
C LEU A 104 3.72 -6.03 -8.12
N LEU A 105 2.56 -5.89 -7.49
CA LEU A 105 2.41 -5.18 -6.23
C LEU A 105 3.26 -5.81 -5.13
N ILE A 106 3.36 -7.15 -5.14
CA ILE A 106 4.19 -7.93 -4.24
C ILE A 106 5.16 -8.73 -5.09
N PRO A 107 6.34 -8.18 -5.42
CA PRO A 107 7.33 -8.94 -6.16
C PRO A 107 7.87 -10.06 -5.27
N ARG A 108 7.61 -11.29 -5.68
CA ARG A 108 8.15 -12.47 -5.00
C ARG A 108 9.57 -12.70 -5.49
N HIS A 109 10.48 -12.84 -4.57
CA HIS A 109 11.82 -13.29 -4.84
C HIS A 109 12.06 -14.56 -4.01
N ASN A 110 12.40 -15.63 -4.68
CA ASN A 110 12.70 -16.88 -4.02
C ASN A 110 14.18 -16.92 -3.65
N THR A 111 14.52 -16.25 -2.56
CA THR A 111 15.90 -16.16 -2.07
C THR A 111 16.47 -17.47 -1.59
N LEU A 112 15.61 -18.43 -1.20
CA LEU A 112 16.05 -19.75 -0.73
C LEU A 112 16.65 -20.61 -1.84
N PHE A 113 16.13 -20.49 -3.07
CA PHE A 113 16.57 -21.31 -4.20
C PHE A 113 17.37 -20.55 -5.25
N ASN A 114 17.23 -19.24 -5.35
CA ASN A 114 17.91 -18.45 -6.37
C ASN A 114 18.21 -17.00 -5.92
N ALA A 115 19.17 -16.85 -5.02
CA ALA A 115 19.61 -15.51 -4.56
C ALA A 115 20.20 -14.69 -5.73
N ARG A 116 20.79 -15.31 -6.75
CA ARG A 116 21.33 -14.61 -7.92
C ARG A 116 20.23 -13.88 -8.69
N TYR A 117 19.05 -14.45 -8.74
CA TYR A 117 17.94 -13.85 -9.47
C TYR A 117 17.51 -12.50 -8.87
N PHE A 118 17.49 -12.39 -7.55
CA PHE A 118 17.22 -11.14 -6.87
C PHE A 118 18.28 -10.07 -7.20
N TYR A 119 19.55 -10.43 -7.14
CA TYR A 119 20.64 -9.49 -7.41
C TYR A 119 20.69 -9.07 -8.88
N ASN A 120 20.42 -9.96 -9.80
CA ASN A 120 20.41 -9.67 -11.24
C ASN A 120 19.25 -8.72 -11.62
N ASN A 121 18.09 -8.81 -10.94
CA ASN A 121 16.92 -8.01 -11.23
C ASN A 121 16.70 -6.88 -10.21
N TYR A 122 17.70 -6.54 -9.41
CA TYR A 122 17.59 -5.54 -8.35
C TYR A 122 17.11 -4.18 -8.89
N ASN A 123 17.60 -3.74 -10.04
CA ASN A 123 17.21 -2.47 -10.65
C ASN A 123 15.73 -2.47 -11.07
N GLU A 124 15.24 -3.56 -11.66
CA GLU A 124 13.83 -3.70 -12.01
C GLU A 124 12.93 -3.67 -10.78
N LEU A 125 13.36 -4.34 -9.73
CA LEU A 125 12.65 -4.33 -8.46
C LEU A 125 12.62 -2.93 -7.83
N LEU A 126 13.73 -2.21 -7.88
CA LEU A 126 13.80 -0.83 -7.38
C LEU A 126 12.90 0.10 -8.20
N MET A 127 12.93 0.01 -9.53
CA MET A 127 12.06 0.77 -10.41
C MET A 127 10.58 0.46 -10.16
N ASN A 128 10.24 -0.79 -9.91
CA ASN A 128 8.89 -1.18 -9.51
C ASN A 128 8.47 -0.46 -8.21
N ARG A 129 9.32 -0.42 -7.19
CA ARG A 129 9.01 0.27 -5.92
C ARG A 129 8.83 1.77 -6.09
N ILE A 130 9.69 2.40 -6.89
CA ILE A 130 9.57 3.83 -7.21
C ILE A 130 8.28 4.11 -7.99
N SER A 131 7.94 3.28 -8.96
CA SER A 131 6.72 3.41 -9.74
C SER A 131 5.46 3.31 -8.87
N TYR A 132 5.42 2.37 -7.93
CA TYR A 132 4.32 2.30 -6.97
C TYR A 132 4.25 3.51 -6.05
N CYS A 133 5.38 4.02 -5.54
CA CYS A 133 5.37 5.26 -4.77
C CYS A 133 4.81 6.46 -5.55
N CYS A 134 5.17 6.59 -6.83
CA CYS A 134 4.61 7.62 -7.71
C CYS A 134 3.11 7.44 -7.91
N LEU A 135 2.67 6.19 -8.16
CA LEU A 135 1.26 5.85 -8.31
C LEU A 135 0.46 6.17 -7.04
N ASP A 136 1.01 5.90 -5.87
CA ASP A 136 0.40 6.18 -4.58
C ASP A 136 0.13 7.67 -4.40
N ILE A 137 1.11 8.50 -4.75
CA ILE A 137 0.96 9.95 -4.71
C ILE A 137 -0.17 10.39 -5.64
N ILE A 138 -0.22 9.87 -6.86
CA ILE A 138 -1.28 10.18 -7.82
C ILE A 138 -2.66 9.77 -7.27
N ILE A 139 -2.79 8.58 -6.71
CA ILE A 139 -4.06 8.08 -6.14
C ILE A 139 -4.51 8.97 -4.96
N ILE A 140 -3.58 9.38 -4.10
CA ILE A 140 -3.87 10.29 -2.98
C ILE A 140 -4.35 11.65 -3.50
N LEU A 141 -3.70 12.22 -4.52
CA LEU A 141 -4.11 13.48 -5.11
C LEU A 141 -5.51 13.39 -5.74
N ILE A 142 -5.79 12.32 -6.48
CA ILE A 142 -7.12 12.04 -7.03
C ILE A 142 -8.16 11.92 -5.90
N SER A 143 -7.82 11.23 -4.82
CA SER A 143 -8.70 11.08 -3.65
C SER A 143 -9.05 12.43 -3.02
N ILE A 144 -8.06 13.31 -2.88
CA ILE A 144 -8.25 14.67 -2.36
C ILE A 144 -9.18 15.47 -3.30
N TRP A 145 -8.93 15.40 -4.59
CA TRP A 145 -9.71 16.11 -5.60
C TRP A 145 -11.18 15.66 -5.61
N ILE A 146 -11.44 14.34 -5.67
CA ILE A 146 -12.80 13.79 -5.66
C ILE A 146 -13.51 14.13 -4.34
N PHE A 147 -12.81 14.02 -3.21
CA PHE A 147 -13.37 14.36 -1.90
C PHE A 147 -13.76 15.84 -1.82
N ASP A 148 -12.94 16.72 -2.38
CA ASP A 148 -13.23 18.16 -2.42
C ASP A 148 -14.43 18.46 -3.33
N LEU A 149 -14.54 17.83 -4.50
CA LEU A 149 -15.71 17.95 -5.38
C LEU A 149 -17.00 17.50 -4.68
N LYS A 150 -16.96 16.36 -3.99
CA LYS A 150 -18.11 15.86 -3.22
C LYS A 150 -18.51 16.83 -2.09
N ARG A 151 -17.54 17.39 -1.40
CA ARG A 151 -17.77 18.35 -0.34
C ARG A 151 -18.41 19.65 -0.83
N ARG A 152 -18.04 20.09 -2.05
CA ARG A 152 -18.63 21.27 -2.70
C ARG A 152 -20.01 20.99 -3.31
N GLY A 153 -20.49 19.76 -3.27
CA GLY A 153 -21.81 19.39 -3.81
C GLY A 153 -21.84 19.19 -5.33
N VAL A 154 -20.70 19.29 -6.01
CA VAL A 154 -20.62 19.19 -7.49
C VAL A 154 -20.93 17.77 -7.99
N THR A 155 -20.74 16.75 -7.17
CA THR A 155 -20.97 15.35 -7.51
C THR A 155 -22.15 14.72 -6.77
N ARG A 156 -23.10 15.54 -6.31
CA ARG A 156 -24.32 15.03 -5.69
C ARG A 156 -25.27 14.52 -6.75
N ASN A 157 -24.95 13.33 -7.31
CA ASN A 157 -25.86 12.62 -8.18
C ASN A 157 -27.14 12.26 -7.43
N GLY A 158 -28.25 12.85 -7.83
CA GLY A 158 -29.54 12.22 -7.89
C GLY A 158 -30.37 12.00 -6.63
N GLU A 159 -29.87 12.29 -5.44
CA GLU A 159 -30.72 12.32 -4.24
C GLU A 159 -30.92 13.74 -3.74
N VAL A 160 -31.88 14.32 -4.44
CA VAL A 160 -32.56 15.31 -4.13
C VAL A 160 -33.28 15.86 -3.19
N THR A 161 -33.15 16.94 -2.85
CA THR A 161 -34.17 18.01 -2.59
C THR A 161 -35.58 17.49 -2.47
N PHE A 162 -35.84 16.80 -1.42
CA PHE A 162 -37.13 16.80 -0.78
C PHE A 162 -36.92 17.17 0.67
N HIS A 163 -37.07 18.39 1.00
CA HIS A 163 -37.37 19.04 2.26
C HIS A 163 -36.67 20.38 2.39
N ARG A 164 -37.22 21.35 1.69
CA ARG A 164 -37.24 22.71 2.20
C ARG A 164 -38.23 23.59 1.42
N ASN A 165 -39.51 23.27 1.60
CA ASN A 165 -40.58 24.23 1.48
C ASN A 165 -41.70 23.78 2.42
N GLN A 166 -41.53 24.08 3.68
CA GLN A 166 -42.59 24.26 4.63
C GLN A 166 -42.13 25.40 5.51
N ASN A 167 -42.47 26.60 5.05
CA ASN A 167 -43.04 27.72 5.82
C ASN A 167 -43.36 28.86 4.86
#